data_ba1e54c94518dcd02b4b9ff20803b0bd
#
_entry.id   ba1e54c94518dcd02b4b9ff20803b0bd
#
_cell.length_a   1.000
_cell.length_b   1.000
_cell.length_c   1.000
_cell.angle_alpha   90.00
_cell.angle_beta   90.00
_cell.angle_gamma   90.00
#
_symmetry.space_group_name_H-M   'P 1'
#
loop_
_entity.id
_entity.type
_entity.pdbx_description
1 polymer ?
#
loop_
_entity_poly.entity_id
_entity_poly.type
_entity_poly.pdbx_seq_one_letter_code
_entity_poly.pdbx_strand_id
1 'polypeptide(L)'
;MPIPPLPDFRSVASLRQHRWLRLVGYALAALILLWLVGWLVLPRLLKGPLERAASERLGRSVTVGAIDFKPWSLELALRDVAVAGADGAPPQLTIARIYADGELQSVLRLAPVVDAFTVEAPALRLTHLGAGRYDVDDIIARLTAPSAKPDTDTGPTRLALYNLALSGGSIDFVDQTIGETHAVRELALQVPFISTLPSEREVKVQPHLSFALDGSRFDSSVQSTPFAQTGHADAQIQLQGLNLAPYLGYLPANLPVKVLGATLDADVKVAFAQHPR
;
A
#
# COMPACT_ATOMS: atom_id res chain seq x y z
N MET A 1 59.17 -16.81 64.73
CA MET A 1 58.98 -16.18 63.39
C MET A 1 57.49 -16.07 63.10
N PRO A 2 56.94 -14.88 63.06
CA PRO A 2 55.51 -14.71 62.70
C PRO A 2 55.32 -14.79 61.21
N ILE A 3 54.32 -15.56 60.79
CA ILE A 3 53.93 -15.74 59.39
C ILE A 3 53.21 -14.45 58.88
N PRO A 4 53.59 -13.85 57.75
CA PRO A 4 52.92 -12.65 57.29
C PRO A 4 51.49 -12.97 56.82
N PRO A 5 50.51 -12.05 57.01
CA PRO A 5 49.12 -12.25 56.59
C PRO A 5 49.01 -12.31 55.05
N LEU A 6 48.22 -13.26 54.55
CA LEU A 6 47.91 -13.41 53.14
C LEU A 6 47.16 -12.19 52.60
N PRO A 7 47.44 -11.72 51.39
CA PRO A 7 46.76 -10.56 50.83
C PRO A 7 45.27 -10.88 50.56
N ASP A 8 44.45 -9.93 50.94
CA ASP A 8 42.98 -10.02 50.87
C ASP A 8 42.52 -9.86 49.39
N PHE A 9 42.25 -10.98 48.70
CA PHE A 9 41.80 -11.02 47.32
C PHE A 9 40.36 -10.52 47.10
N ARG A 10 39.65 -10.12 48.17
CA ARG A 10 38.24 -9.65 48.08
C ARG A 10 38.08 -8.25 47.49
N SER A 11 39.09 -7.40 47.50
CA SER A 11 38.99 -6.00 47.07
C SER A 11 39.06 -5.80 45.57
N VAL A 12 39.66 -6.73 44.82
CA VAL A 12 39.82 -6.58 43.36
C VAL A 12 38.57 -6.99 42.59
N ALA A 13 37.77 -7.92 43.12
CA ALA A 13 36.52 -8.37 42.51
C ALA A 13 35.43 -7.28 42.50
N SER A 14 35.35 -6.50 43.57
CA SER A 14 34.35 -5.43 43.70
C SER A 14 34.58 -4.27 42.75
N LEU A 15 35.82 -3.89 42.47
CA LEU A 15 36.18 -2.81 41.56
C LEU A 15 35.89 -3.19 40.07
N ARG A 16 36.09 -4.46 39.73
CA ARG A 16 35.74 -4.98 38.37
C ARG A 16 34.24 -5.01 38.14
N GLN A 17 33.47 -5.40 39.16
CA GLN A 17 32.02 -5.46 39.11
C GLN A 17 31.39 -4.07 38.97
N HIS A 18 31.91 -3.04 39.61
CA HIS A 18 31.45 -1.65 39.47
C HIS A 18 31.76 -1.07 38.07
N ARG A 19 32.89 -1.42 37.46
CA ARG A 19 33.23 -0.97 36.11
C ARG A 19 32.35 -1.62 35.07
N TRP A 20 32.04 -2.90 35.21
CA TRP A 20 31.14 -3.63 34.33
C TRP A 20 29.70 -3.11 34.39
N LEU A 21 29.19 -2.85 35.61
CA LEU A 21 27.87 -2.23 35.79
C LEU A 21 27.76 -0.84 35.14
N ARG A 22 28.82 -0.04 35.20
CA ARG A 22 28.87 1.27 34.51
C ARG A 22 28.88 1.10 33.00
N LEU A 23 29.61 0.14 32.45
CA LEU A 23 29.62 -0.14 31.00
C LEU A 23 28.26 -0.62 30.50
N VAL A 24 27.60 -1.50 31.26
CA VAL A 24 26.23 -1.95 30.96
C VAL A 24 25.27 -0.77 31.06
N GLY A 25 25.40 0.11 32.06
CA GLY A 25 24.59 1.33 32.17
C GLY A 25 24.76 2.28 30.96
N TYR A 26 26.01 2.50 30.52
CA TYR A 26 26.28 3.30 29.32
C TYR A 26 25.74 2.66 28.05
N ALA A 27 25.85 1.34 27.90
CA ALA A 27 25.31 0.61 26.77
C ALA A 27 23.78 0.71 26.70
N LEU A 28 23.11 0.55 27.86
CA LEU A 28 21.65 0.74 27.98
C LEU A 28 21.24 2.18 27.69
N ALA A 29 21.96 3.17 28.23
CA ALA A 29 21.67 4.58 27.96
C ALA A 29 21.87 4.93 26.48
N ALA A 30 22.92 4.41 25.83
CA ALA A 30 23.15 4.59 24.41
C ALA A 30 22.06 3.92 23.57
N LEU A 31 21.59 2.73 23.95
CA LEU A 31 20.48 2.03 23.29
C LEU A 31 19.17 2.82 23.41
N ILE A 32 18.85 3.33 24.59
CA ILE A 32 17.67 4.16 24.83
C ILE A 32 17.76 5.47 24.04
N LEU A 33 18.93 6.10 23.99
CA LEU A 33 19.15 7.31 23.22
C LEU A 33 18.97 7.06 21.71
N LEU A 34 19.56 5.99 21.20
CA LEU A 34 19.41 5.57 19.81
C LEU A 34 17.93 5.30 19.47
N TRP A 35 17.22 4.66 20.38
CA TRP A 35 15.80 4.38 20.27
C TRP A 35 14.96 5.68 20.25
N LEU A 36 15.22 6.63 21.14
CA LEU A 36 14.55 7.93 21.18
C LEU A 36 14.82 8.74 19.91
N VAL A 37 16.06 8.74 19.43
CA VAL A 37 16.44 9.41 18.18
C VAL A 37 15.70 8.77 16.99
N GLY A 38 15.68 7.44 16.90
CA GLY A 38 14.95 6.72 15.85
C GLY A 38 13.46 7.05 15.86
N TRP A 39 12.86 7.14 17.03
CA TRP A 39 11.43 7.40 17.18
C TRP A 39 11.04 8.88 16.93
N LEU A 40 11.82 9.84 17.45
CA LEU A 40 11.46 11.27 17.41
C LEU A 40 12.04 12.02 16.22
N VAL A 41 13.27 11.69 15.83
CA VAL A 41 14.03 12.47 14.84
C VAL A 41 13.87 11.91 13.44
N LEU A 42 13.91 10.59 13.29
CA LEU A 42 13.87 9.93 11.99
C LEU A 42 12.61 10.26 11.17
N PRO A 43 11.38 10.26 11.73
CA PRO A 43 10.17 10.63 10.99
C PRO A 43 10.24 12.05 10.43
N ARG A 44 10.77 13.00 11.22
CA ARG A 44 10.90 14.40 10.79
C ARG A 44 11.93 14.57 9.68
N LEU A 45 13.04 13.83 9.74
CA LEU A 45 14.08 13.85 8.71
C LEU A 45 13.63 13.19 7.42
N LEU A 46 12.82 12.14 7.49
CA LEU A 46 12.34 11.38 6.32
C LEU A 46 11.20 12.09 5.57
N LYS A 47 10.42 12.94 6.22
CA LYS A 47 9.26 13.60 5.62
C LYS A 47 9.62 14.36 4.34
N GLY A 48 10.57 15.30 4.41
CA GLY A 48 10.95 16.12 3.27
C GLY A 48 11.54 15.34 2.08
N PRO A 49 12.48 14.42 2.29
CA PRO A 49 12.97 13.53 1.24
C PRO A 49 11.87 12.66 0.61
N LEU A 50 10.95 12.11 1.41
CA LEU A 50 9.84 11.29 0.93
C LEU A 50 8.88 12.10 0.06
N GLU A 51 8.46 13.28 0.52
CA GLU A 51 7.59 14.19 -0.23
C GLU A 51 8.25 14.61 -1.56
N ARG A 52 9.55 14.90 -1.55
CA ARG A 52 10.31 15.25 -2.78
C ARG A 52 10.39 14.09 -3.75
N ALA A 53 10.79 12.91 -3.29
CA ALA A 53 10.91 11.73 -4.15
C ALA A 53 9.56 11.34 -4.75
N ALA A 54 8.48 11.38 -3.97
CA ALA A 54 7.13 11.13 -4.44
C ALA A 54 6.67 12.20 -5.45
N SER A 55 6.94 13.47 -5.16
CA SER A 55 6.59 14.58 -6.05
C SER A 55 7.33 14.51 -7.39
N GLU A 56 8.61 14.20 -7.38
CA GLU A 56 9.42 14.02 -8.60
C GLU A 56 8.89 12.85 -9.43
N ARG A 57 8.52 11.76 -8.79
CA ARG A 57 8.05 10.54 -9.47
C ARG A 57 6.67 10.73 -10.08
N LEU A 58 5.76 11.43 -9.41
CA LEU A 58 4.40 11.71 -9.89
C LEU A 58 4.34 12.97 -10.76
N GLY A 59 5.31 13.89 -10.64
CA GLY A 59 5.29 15.18 -11.32
C GLY A 59 4.28 16.15 -10.73
N ARG A 60 3.76 15.86 -9.58
CA ARG A 60 2.78 16.64 -8.81
C ARG A 60 3.27 16.81 -7.38
N SER A 61 2.92 17.90 -6.74
CA SER A 61 3.26 18.11 -5.32
C SER A 61 2.58 17.04 -4.47
N VAL A 62 3.39 16.33 -3.69
CA VAL A 62 2.92 15.35 -2.70
C VAL A 62 3.23 15.89 -1.32
N THR A 63 2.24 15.86 -0.45
CA THR A 63 2.39 16.27 0.95
C THR A 63 1.99 15.13 1.88
N VAL A 64 2.66 15.03 3.02
CA VAL A 64 2.37 14.06 4.07
C VAL A 64 2.16 14.84 5.36
N GLY A 65 1.02 14.68 6.02
CA GLY A 65 0.73 15.37 7.29
C GLY A 65 1.68 14.93 8.39
N ALA A 66 1.70 13.65 8.70
CA ALA A 66 2.56 13.07 9.72
C ALA A 66 3.15 11.72 9.29
N ILE A 67 4.33 11.42 9.82
CA ILE A 67 4.99 10.11 9.71
C ILE A 67 5.19 9.59 11.12
N ASP A 68 4.63 8.42 11.40
CA ASP A 68 4.87 7.67 12.63
C ASP A 68 5.71 6.44 12.29
N PHE A 69 6.88 6.33 12.90
CA PHE A 69 7.76 5.17 12.72
C PHE A 69 8.10 4.57 14.08
N LYS A 70 7.90 3.26 14.22
CA LYS A 70 8.27 2.49 15.40
C LYS A 70 9.44 1.57 15.07
N PRO A 71 10.67 1.94 15.40
CA PRO A 71 11.86 1.17 14.99
C PRO A 71 11.96 -0.23 15.61
N TRP A 72 11.26 -0.48 16.73
CA TRP A 72 11.29 -1.78 17.42
C TRP A 72 10.37 -2.83 16.82
N SER A 73 9.27 -2.41 16.18
CA SER A 73 8.31 -3.27 15.47
C SER A 73 8.39 -3.12 13.96
N LEU A 74 9.22 -2.18 13.45
CA LEU A 74 9.31 -1.80 12.03
C LEU A 74 7.98 -1.31 11.43
N GLU A 75 7.09 -0.81 12.27
CA GLU A 75 5.84 -0.22 11.82
C GLU A 75 6.06 1.20 11.28
N LEU A 76 5.48 1.47 10.13
CA LEU A 76 5.45 2.79 9.50
C LEU A 76 4.01 3.20 9.23
N ALA A 77 3.60 4.38 9.68
CA ALA A 77 2.34 4.97 9.31
C ALA A 77 2.55 6.38 8.73
N LEU A 78 1.97 6.62 7.55
CA LEU A 78 1.86 7.93 6.92
C LEU A 78 0.42 8.40 7.09
N ARG A 79 0.22 9.63 7.53
CA ARG A 79 -1.12 10.21 7.69
C ARG A 79 -1.30 11.43 6.81
N ASP A 80 -2.53 11.65 6.37
CA ASP A 80 -2.93 12.81 5.58
C ASP A 80 -2.04 13.01 4.36
N VAL A 81 -1.91 11.96 3.56
CA VAL A 81 -1.16 12.01 2.30
C VAL A 81 -2.05 12.68 1.26
N ALA A 82 -1.52 13.67 0.55
CA ALA A 82 -2.25 14.33 -0.53
C ALA A 82 -1.36 14.53 -1.76
N VAL A 83 -1.92 14.27 -2.93
CA VAL A 83 -1.35 14.55 -4.24
C VAL A 83 -2.11 15.71 -4.85
N ALA A 84 -1.43 16.77 -5.22
CA ALA A 84 -2.05 17.96 -5.78
C ALA A 84 -2.75 17.66 -7.11
N GLY A 85 -3.86 18.35 -7.35
CA GLY A 85 -4.52 18.36 -8.65
C GLY A 85 -3.73 19.15 -9.70
N ALA A 86 -4.16 19.06 -10.97
CA ALA A 86 -3.61 19.86 -12.05
C ALA A 86 -3.99 21.34 -11.84
N ASP A 87 -3.08 22.26 -12.23
CA ASP A 87 -3.35 23.69 -12.39
C ASP A 87 -4.10 24.35 -11.20
N GLY A 88 -3.77 23.94 -9.96
CA GLY A 88 -4.42 24.47 -8.76
C GLY A 88 -5.80 23.90 -8.46
N ALA A 89 -6.21 22.85 -9.16
CA ALA A 89 -7.43 22.10 -8.85
C ALA A 89 -7.35 21.48 -7.44
N PRO A 90 -8.47 21.09 -6.85
CA PRO A 90 -8.50 20.32 -5.60
C PRO A 90 -7.61 19.08 -5.70
N PRO A 91 -7.15 18.54 -4.57
CA PRO A 91 -6.28 17.36 -4.57
C PRO A 91 -6.79 16.23 -5.47
N GLN A 92 -5.88 15.66 -6.27
CA GLN A 92 -6.17 14.52 -7.14
C GLN A 92 -6.43 13.25 -6.33
N LEU A 93 -5.62 13.05 -5.30
CA LEU A 93 -5.71 11.91 -4.39
C LEU A 93 -5.45 12.39 -2.97
N THR A 94 -6.29 11.95 -2.04
CA THR A 94 -6.01 12.05 -0.61
C THR A 94 -6.12 10.68 0.03
N ILE A 95 -5.28 10.42 1.05
CA ILE A 95 -5.29 9.16 1.79
C ILE A 95 -5.19 9.50 3.27
N ALA A 96 -6.16 9.07 4.08
CA ALA A 96 -6.15 9.36 5.51
C ALA A 96 -4.98 8.67 6.21
N ARG A 97 -4.73 7.39 5.89
CA ARG A 97 -3.61 6.64 6.46
C ARG A 97 -3.10 5.57 5.52
N ILE A 98 -1.76 5.46 5.43
CA ILE A 98 -1.06 4.31 4.88
C ILE A 98 -0.28 3.69 6.03
N TYR A 99 -0.47 2.40 6.26
CA TYR A 99 0.20 1.65 7.32
C TYR A 99 0.94 0.46 6.72
N ALA A 100 2.17 0.27 7.17
CA ALA A 100 2.97 -0.89 6.81
C ALA A 100 3.62 -1.46 8.07
N ASP A 101 3.50 -2.76 8.25
CA ASP A 101 4.13 -3.53 9.33
C ASP A 101 5.21 -4.43 8.73
N GLY A 102 6.46 -4.10 9.00
CA GLY A 102 7.61 -4.83 8.51
C GLY A 102 8.09 -5.86 9.51
N GLU A 103 8.27 -7.11 9.09
CA GLU A 103 8.81 -8.14 9.97
C GLU A 103 10.34 -8.06 10.11
N LEU A 104 10.85 -8.28 11.33
CA LEU A 104 12.28 -8.44 11.60
C LEU A 104 12.90 -9.64 10.85
N GLN A 105 12.08 -10.61 10.45
CA GLN A 105 12.50 -11.72 9.59
C GLN A 105 12.99 -11.27 8.22
N SER A 106 12.62 -10.06 7.77
CA SER A 106 13.12 -9.46 6.53
C SER A 106 14.65 -9.42 6.50
N VAL A 107 15.27 -9.13 7.65
CA VAL A 107 16.74 -9.10 7.80
C VAL A 107 17.34 -10.50 7.70
N LEU A 108 16.70 -11.50 8.30
CA LEU A 108 17.16 -12.89 8.29
C LEU A 108 16.98 -13.55 6.92
N ARG A 109 15.91 -13.22 6.21
CA ARG A 109 15.57 -13.80 4.90
C ARG A 109 16.21 -13.05 3.73
N LEU A 110 16.88 -11.90 3.99
CA LEU A 110 17.38 -10.98 2.96
C LEU A 110 16.33 -10.67 1.88
N ALA A 111 15.07 -10.59 2.30
CA ALA A 111 13.91 -10.31 1.47
C ALA A 111 12.93 -9.45 2.29
N PRO A 112 12.39 -8.36 1.74
CA PRO A 112 11.38 -7.57 2.43
C PRO A 112 10.12 -8.43 2.66
N VAL A 113 9.78 -8.61 3.94
CA VAL A 113 8.54 -9.25 4.39
C VAL A 113 7.73 -8.19 5.11
N VAL A 114 6.52 -7.93 4.59
CA VAL A 114 5.56 -7.00 5.16
C VAL A 114 4.36 -7.80 5.64
N ASP A 115 4.09 -7.79 6.93
CA ASP A 115 3.04 -8.58 7.57
C ASP A 115 1.65 -7.95 7.40
N ALA A 116 1.60 -6.62 7.31
CA ALA A 116 0.37 -5.91 7.00
C ALA A 116 0.67 -4.65 6.17
N PHE A 117 -0.15 -4.42 5.15
CA PHE A 117 -0.15 -3.18 4.39
C PHE A 117 -1.59 -2.68 4.24
N THR A 118 -1.90 -1.54 4.86
CA THR A 118 -3.27 -1.01 4.89
C THR A 118 -3.31 0.41 4.35
N VAL A 119 -4.31 0.68 3.50
CA VAL A 119 -4.64 2.02 2.99
C VAL A 119 -6.05 2.38 3.44
N GLU A 120 -6.18 3.43 4.24
CA GLU A 120 -7.44 3.86 4.83
C GLU A 120 -7.97 5.12 4.15
N ALA A 121 -9.24 5.08 3.75
CA ALA A 121 -9.99 6.17 3.16
C ALA A 121 -9.25 6.90 2.00
N PRO A 122 -8.72 6.19 0.97
CA PRO A 122 -8.24 6.87 -0.21
C PRO A 122 -9.40 7.52 -0.96
N ALA A 123 -9.26 8.80 -1.31
CA ALA A 123 -10.23 9.52 -2.12
C ALA A 123 -9.55 10.03 -3.39
N LEU A 124 -9.96 9.47 -4.52
CA LEU A 124 -9.44 9.80 -5.86
C LEU A 124 -10.47 10.65 -6.61
N ARG A 125 -10.01 11.73 -7.22
CA ARG A 125 -10.76 12.47 -8.23
C ARG A 125 -10.20 12.15 -9.60
N LEU A 126 -11.06 11.89 -10.56
CA LEU A 126 -10.69 11.58 -11.92
C LEU A 126 -11.61 12.35 -12.87
N THR A 127 -11.03 13.12 -13.79
CA THR A 127 -11.79 13.90 -14.76
C THR A 127 -11.46 13.47 -16.17
N HIS A 128 -12.48 13.07 -16.92
CA HIS A 128 -12.41 12.86 -18.36
C HIS A 128 -12.58 14.19 -19.09
N LEU A 129 -11.55 14.62 -19.81
CA LEU A 129 -11.47 15.90 -20.51
C LEU A 129 -11.93 15.82 -21.97
N GLY A 130 -12.31 14.64 -22.44
CA GLY A 130 -12.67 14.36 -23.82
C GLY A 130 -11.51 13.84 -24.68
N ALA A 131 -11.86 13.23 -25.81
CA ALA A 131 -10.91 12.62 -26.75
C ALA A 131 -9.95 11.60 -26.08
N GLY A 132 -10.43 10.86 -25.09
CA GLY A 132 -9.64 9.87 -24.35
C GLY A 132 -8.57 10.47 -23.43
N ARG A 133 -8.65 11.75 -23.09
CA ARG A 133 -7.73 12.43 -22.17
C ARG A 133 -8.31 12.52 -20.78
N TYR A 134 -7.45 12.34 -19.79
CA TYR A 134 -7.78 12.43 -18.37
C TYR A 134 -6.86 13.43 -17.66
N ASP A 135 -7.34 13.98 -16.55
CA ASP A 135 -6.57 14.92 -15.74
C ASP A 135 -5.40 14.27 -14.98
N VAL A 136 -5.22 12.97 -15.10
CA VAL A 136 -4.11 12.15 -14.55
C VAL A 136 -3.14 11.62 -15.60
N ASP A 137 -3.30 11.97 -16.88
CA ASP A 137 -2.48 11.43 -17.97
C ASP A 137 -1.00 11.73 -17.80
N ASP A 138 -0.66 12.88 -17.23
CA ASP A 138 0.72 13.26 -16.90
C ASP A 138 1.34 12.35 -15.84
N ILE A 139 0.56 11.96 -14.83
CA ILE A 139 0.98 11.01 -13.79
C ILE A 139 1.20 9.63 -14.41
N ILE A 140 0.24 9.15 -15.19
CA ILE A 140 0.32 7.84 -15.87
C ILE A 140 1.53 7.79 -16.80
N ALA A 141 1.73 8.82 -17.62
CA ALA A 141 2.88 8.90 -18.53
C ALA A 141 4.22 8.83 -17.80
N ARG A 142 4.35 9.45 -16.61
CA ARG A 142 5.56 9.39 -15.80
C ARG A 142 5.78 8.03 -15.15
N LEU A 143 4.72 7.42 -14.64
CA LEU A 143 4.79 6.10 -13.99
C LEU A 143 5.09 4.97 -14.99
N THR A 144 4.66 5.11 -16.24
CA THR A 144 4.86 4.12 -17.30
C THR A 144 6.12 4.39 -18.15
N ALA A 145 6.79 5.53 -17.96
CA ALA A 145 8.03 5.83 -18.64
C ALA A 145 9.10 4.77 -18.31
N PRO A 146 9.84 4.26 -19.31
CA PRO A 146 10.92 3.30 -19.06
C PRO A 146 11.94 3.90 -18.12
N SER A 147 12.31 3.15 -17.06
CA SER A 147 13.37 3.57 -16.14
C SER A 147 14.68 3.72 -16.90
N ALA A 148 15.32 4.90 -16.80
CA ALA A 148 16.59 5.18 -17.45
C ALA A 148 17.78 4.38 -16.88
N LYS A 149 17.59 3.63 -15.80
CA LYS A 149 18.58 2.68 -15.29
C LYS A 149 18.27 1.31 -15.89
N PRO A 150 19.24 0.68 -16.61
CA PRO A 150 19.09 -0.73 -16.98
C PRO A 150 18.90 -1.50 -15.69
N ASP A 151 17.84 -2.31 -15.62
CA ASP A 151 17.71 -3.35 -14.62
C ASP A 151 18.96 -4.24 -14.76
N THR A 152 19.91 -4.04 -13.88
CA THR A 152 20.94 -5.06 -13.69
C THR A 152 20.18 -6.30 -13.26
N ASP A 153 20.26 -7.32 -14.08
CA ASP A 153 19.59 -8.62 -14.00
C ASP A 153 19.74 -9.26 -12.60
N THR A 154 19.04 -8.70 -11.65
CA THR A 154 18.77 -9.32 -10.36
C THR A 154 17.43 -10.01 -10.56
N GLY A 155 17.46 -11.35 -10.62
CA GLY A 155 16.25 -12.17 -10.77
C GLY A 155 15.06 -11.70 -9.94
N PRO A 156 13.88 -12.29 -10.07
CA PRO A 156 12.64 -11.74 -9.52
C PRO A 156 12.84 -11.32 -8.06
N THR A 157 12.59 -10.06 -7.76
CA THR A 157 12.73 -9.50 -6.41
C THR A 157 11.96 -10.39 -5.44
N ARG A 158 12.66 -10.97 -4.48
CA ARG A 158 12.03 -11.80 -3.45
C ARG A 158 11.26 -10.86 -2.52
N LEU A 159 9.94 -11.00 -2.49
CA LEU A 159 9.03 -10.15 -1.73
C LEU A 159 7.90 -11.01 -1.17
N ALA A 160 7.50 -10.77 0.06
CA ALA A 160 6.26 -11.29 0.62
C ALA A 160 5.49 -10.14 1.29
N LEU A 161 4.24 -9.96 0.86
CA LEU A 161 3.30 -8.99 1.41
C LEU A 161 2.08 -9.77 1.91
N TYR A 162 1.78 -9.63 3.19
CA TYR A 162 0.61 -10.23 3.80
C TYR A 162 -0.42 -9.16 4.16
N ASN A 163 -1.67 -9.56 4.32
CA ASN A 163 -2.77 -8.73 4.81
C ASN A 163 -2.86 -7.35 4.13
N LEU A 164 -2.83 -7.33 2.77
CA LEU A 164 -3.07 -6.10 2.05
C LEU A 164 -4.55 -5.74 2.14
N ALA A 165 -4.83 -4.54 2.65
CA ALA A 165 -6.18 -4.04 2.81
C ALA A 165 -6.30 -2.58 2.35
N LEU A 166 -7.35 -2.28 1.61
CA LEU A 166 -7.84 -0.94 1.35
C LEU A 166 -9.25 -0.85 1.91
N SER A 167 -9.57 0.18 2.65
CA SER A 167 -10.88 0.35 3.26
C SER A 167 -11.37 1.80 3.18
N GLY A 168 -12.69 1.95 3.05
CA GLY A 168 -13.34 3.25 3.03
C GLY A 168 -12.95 4.14 1.85
N GLY A 169 -12.48 3.54 0.74
CA GLY A 169 -12.06 4.28 -0.43
C GLY A 169 -13.23 4.92 -1.17
N SER A 170 -12.95 6.01 -1.91
CA SER A 170 -13.90 6.68 -2.77
C SER A 170 -13.24 7.14 -4.08
N ILE A 171 -14.04 7.15 -5.15
CA ILE A 171 -13.63 7.71 -6.43
C ILE A 171 -14.74 8.62 -6.92
N ASP A 172 -14.41 9.86 -7.25
CA ASP A 172 -15.30 10.80 -7.95
C ASP A 172 -14.82 10.90 -9.40
N PHE A 173 -15.61 10.38 -10.33
CA PHE A 173 -15.34 10.45 -11.77
C PHE A 173 -16.25 11.50 -12.40
N VAL A 174 -15.64 12.51 -13.01
CA VAL A 174 -16.36 13.59 -13.71
C VAL A 174 -16.12 13.46 -15.20
N ASP A 175 -17.16 13.23 -15.98
CA ASP A 175 -17.09 13.27 -17.44
C ASP A 175 -17.55 14.64 -17.94
N GLN A 176 -16.58 15.48 -18.32
CA GLN A 176 -16.87 16.83 -18.85
C GLN A 176 -17.53 16.81 -20.23
N THR A 177 -17.43 15.71 -20.97
CA THR A 177 -17.96 15.64 -22.34
C THR A 177 -19.47 15.55 -22.38
N ILE A 178 -20.05 14.92 -21.37
CA ILE A 178 -21.52 14.75 -21.24
C ILE A 178 -22.08 15.43 -19.98
N GLY A 179 -21.20 15.99 -19.13
CA GLY A 179 -21.59 16.69 -17.91
C GLY A 179 -22.08 15.78 -16.77
N GLU A 180 -21.72 14.49 -16.80
CA GLU A 180 -22.12 13.51 -15.80
C GLU A 180 -21.02 13.27 -14.75
N THR A 181 -21.46 12.88 -13.56
CA THR A 181 -20.56 12.52 -12.46
C THR A 181 -20.95 11.16 -11.90
N HIS A 182 -19.97 10.26 -11.80
CA HIS A 182 -20.13 8.93 -11.22
C HIS A 182 -19.33 8.82 -9.93
N ALA A 183 -19.89 8.13 -8.96
CA ALA A 183 -19.30 8.01 -7.65
C ALA A 183 -19.13 6.55 -7.24
N VAL A 184 -17.88 6.17 -6.95
CA VAL A 184 -17.57 4.93 -6.22
C VAL A 184 -17.44 5.28 -4.74
N ARG A 185 -18.11 4.52 -3.89
CA ARG A 185 -18.08 4.68 -2.43
C ARG A 185 -17.81 3.35 -1.76
N GLU A 186 -17.39 3.41 -0.50
CA GLU A 186 -17.13 2.21 0.32
C GLU A 186 -16.18 1.21 -0.36
N LEU A 187 -15.26 1.71 -1.18
CA LEU A 187 -14.30 0.86 -1.87
C LEU A 187 -13.45 0.13 -0.84
N ALA A 188 -13.52 -1.20 -0.87
CA ALA A 188 -12.75 -2.08 -0.02
C ALA A 188 -12.10 -3.18 -0.87
N LEU A 189 -10.80 -3.38 -0.67
CA LEU A 189 -10.02 -4.44 -1.28
C LEU A 189 -9.27 -5.19 -0.19
N GLN A 190 -9.36 -6.50 -0.19
CA GLN A 190 -8.58 -7.37 0.68
C GLN A 190 -7.83 -8.39 -0.16
N VAL A 191 -6.51 -8.46 0.03
CA VAL A 191 -5.65 -9.47 -0.59
C VAL A 191 -4.87 -10.14 0.53
N PRO A 192 -5.16 -11.40 0.89
CA PRO A 192 -4.57 -12.07 2.04
C PRO A 192 -3.04 -12.12 1.97
N PHE A 193 -2.48 -12.40 0.79
CA PHE A 193 -1.05 -12.29 0.59
C PHE A 193 -0.67 -12.22 -0.90
N ILE A 194 0.51 -11.65 -1.16
CA ILE A 194 1.23 -11.68 -2.44
C ILE A 194 2.67 -12.10 -2.12
N SER A 195 3.14 -13.19 -2.72
CA SER A 195 4.50 -13.66 -2.48
C SER A 195 5.16 -14.14 -3.77
N THR A 196 6.41 -13.74 -3.95
CA THR A 196 7.28 -14.27 -5.00
C THR A 196 8.23 -15.34 -4.48
N LEU A 197 8.10 -15.72 -3.19
CA LEU A 197 8.94 -16.73 -2.57
C LEU A 197 8.61 -18.13 -3.10
N PRO A 198 9.62 -18.94 -3.45
CA PRO A 198 9.39 -20.27 -4.01
C PRO A 198 8.55 -21.20 -3.13
N SER A 199 8.64 -21.05 -1.81
CA SER A 199 7.91 -21.86 -0.82
C SER A 199 6.41 -21.57 -0.79
N GLU A 200 5.94 -20.48 -1.38
CA GLU A 200 4.55 -19.98 -1.26
C GLU A 200 3.82 -19.94 -2.61
N ARG A 201 4.42 -20.48 -3.67
CA ARG A 201 3.89 -20.41 -5.03
C ARG A 201 2.56 -21.16 -5.22
N GLU A 202 2.32 -22.20 -4.46
CA GLU A 202 1.12 -23.05 -4.58
C GLU A 202 -0.01 -22.67 -3.62
N VAL A 203 0.20 -21.61 -2.83
CA VAL A 203 -0.82 -21.19 -1.86
C VAL A 203 -1.95 -20.46 -2.58
N LYS A 204 -3.19 -20.82 -2.24
CA LYS A 204 -4.40 -20.20 -2.77
C LYS A 204 -4.58 -18.81 -2.15
N VAL A 205 -4.75 -17.83 -2.99
CA VAL A 205 -5.07 -16.44 -2.59
C VAL A 205 -6.55 -16.21 -2.87
N GLN A 206 -7.24 -15.54 -1.94
CA GLN A 206 -8.66 -15.20 -2.05
C GLN A 206 -8.83 -13.68 -1.93
N PRO A 207 -8.55 -12.91 -2.98
CA PRO A 207 -8.85 -11.49 -3.00
C PRO A 207 -10.35 -11.25 -2.95
N HIS A 208 -10.74 -10.17 -2.28
CA HIS A 208 -12.11 -9.70 -2.20
C HIS A 208 -12.17 -8.22 -2.51
N LEU A 209 -13.03 -7.81 -3.44
CA LEU A 209 -13.26 -6.42 -3.82
C LEU A 209 -14.73 -6.10 -3.69
N SER A 210 -15.07 -5.05 -2.96
CA SER A 210 -16.44 -4.55 -2.86
C SER A 210 -16.48 -3.02 -2.94
N PHE A 211 -17.56 -2.47 -3.46
CA PHE A 211 -17.82 -1.04 -3.53
C PHE A 211 -19.30 -0.77 -3.87
N ALA A 212 -19.71 0.48 -3.75
CA ALA A 212 -20.96 0.96 -4.29
C ALA A 212 -20.68 1.93 -5.46
N LEU A 213 -21.22 1.63 -6.66
CA LEU A 213 -21.15 2.48 -7.86
C LEU A 213 -22.50 3.18 -8.03
N ASP A 214 -22.50 4.51 -7.91
CA ASP A 214 -23.72 5.32 -7.95
C ASP A 214 -24.86 4.76 -7.08
N GLY A 215 -24.49 4.26 -5.89
CA GLY A 215 -25.41 3.63 -4.93
C GLY A 215 -25.70 2.16 -5.15
N SER A 216 -25.29 1.57 -6.28
CA SER A 216 -25.49 0.15 -6.59
C SER A 216 -24.31 -0.70 -6.10
N ARG A 217 -24.61 -1.79 -5.40
CA ARG A 217 -23.58 -2.61 -4.75
C ARG A 217 -22.89 -3.56 -5.74
N PHE A 218 -21.58 -3.55 -5.69
CA PHE A 218 -20.71 -4.49 -6.36
C PHE A 218 -19.94 -5.32 -5.33
N ASP A 219 -19.88 -6.63 -5.55
CA ASP A 219 -19.11 -7.55 -4.74
C ASP A 219 -18.43 -8.59 -5.64
N SER A 220 -17.15 -8.88 -5.37
CA SER A 220 -16.41 -9.90 -6.10
C SER A 220 -15.53 -10.70 -5.17
N SER A 221 -15.54 -12.00 -5.33
CA SER A 221 -14.60 -12.92 -4.69
C SER A 221 -13.81 -13.66 -5.77
N VAL A 222 -12.52 -13.79 -5.54
CA VAL A 222 -11.62 -14.51 -6.44
C VAL A 222 -10.90 -15.59 -5.64
N GLN A 223 -10.73 -16.77 -6.22
CA GLN A 223 -9.84 -17.80 -5.71
C GLN A 223 -8.78 -18.07 -6.77
N SER A 224 -7.51 -17.89 -6.43
CA SER A 224 -6.43 -18.01 -7.41
C SER A 224 -5.17 -18.61 -6.80
N THR A 225 -4.37 -19.24 -7.64
CA THR A 225 -2.98 -19.64 -7.36
C THR A 225 -2.04 -18.88 -8.31
N PRO A 226 -1.88 -17.57 -8.15
CA PRO A 226 -1.29 -16.71 -9.18
C PRO A 226 0.20 -16.97 -9.42
N PHE A 227 0.89 -17.59 -8.48
CA PHE A 227 2.33 -17.84 -8.52
C PHE A 227 2.68 -19.30 -8.79
N ALA A 228 1.69 -20.19 -8.93
CA ALA A 228 1.91 -21.57 -9.30
C ALA A 228 2.39 -21.71 -10.76
N GLN A 229 3.12 -22.77 -11.08
CA GLN A 229 3.55 -23.03 -12.46
C GLN A 229 2.35 -23.29 -13.39
N THR A 230 1.26 -23.82 -12.86
CA THR A 230 -0.06 -23.95 -13.51
C THR A 230 -0.99 -22.96 -12.84
N GLY A 231 -1.04 -21.71 -13.35
CA GLY A 231 -1.92 -20.69 -12.80
C GLY A 231 -3.39 -21.10 -12.95
N HIS A 232 -4.14 -21.07 -11.86
CA HIS A 232 -5.59 -21.29 -11.84
C HIS A 232 -6.25 -20.12 -11.13
N ALA A 233 -7.36 -19.63 -11.67
CA ALA A 233 -8.15 -18.58 -11.05
C ALA A 233 -9.64 -18.80 -11.35
N ASP A 234 -10.43 -18.83 -10.28
CA ASP A 234 -11.89 -18.78 -10.32
C ASP A 234 -12.31 -17.43 -9.74
N ALA A 235 -13.08 -16.66 -10.51
CA ALA A 235 -13.63 -15.39 -10.07
C ALA A 235 -15.15 -15.43 -10.10
N GLN A 236 -15.79 -14.95 -9.05
CA GLN A 236 -17.21 -14.66 -9.02
C GLN A 236 -17.42 -13.17 -8.82
N ILE A 237 -18.22 -12.59 -9.68
CA ILE A 237 -18.51 -11.15 -9.70
C ILE A 237 -20.02 -11.00 -9.61
N GLN A 238 -20.48 -10.24 -8.62
CA GLN A 238 -21.90 -9.94 -8.42
C GLN A 238 -22.11 -8.44 -8.48
N LEU A 239 -23.05 -8.02 -9.30
CA LEU A 239 -23.52 -6.64 -9.40
C LEU A 239 -25.03 -6.66 -9.20
N GLN A 240 -25.53 -5.86 -8.29
CA GLN A 240 -26.94 -5.86 -7.94
C GLN A 240 -27.55 -4.46 -8.08
N GLY A 241 -28.65 -4.40 -8.83
CA GLY A 241 -29.51 -3.23 -8.93
C GLY A 241 -28.79 -2.01 -9.55
N LEU A 242 -27.83 -2.19 -10.48
CA LEU A 242 -27.20 -1.04 -11.11
C LEU A 242 -28.24 -0.22 -11.89
N ASN A 243 -28.49 1.00 -11.40
CA ASN A 243 -29.34 1.94 -12.10
C ASN A 243 -28.59 2.49 -13.31
N LEU A 244 -29.09 2.22 -14.52
CA LEU A 244 -28.48 2.68 -15.75
C LEU A 244 -28.88 4.09 -16.17
N ALA A 245 -29.77 4.76 -15.44
CA ALA A 245 -30.21 6.13 -15.78
C ALA A 245 -29.03 7.13 -15.90
N PRO A 246 -28.03 7.18 -15.00
CA PRO A 246 -26.88 8.06 -15.13
C PRO A 246 -25.99 7.76 -16.36
N TYR A 247 -26.12 6.56 -16.93
CA TYR A 247 -25.31 6.11 -18.06
C TYR A 247 -25.98 6.28 -19.42
N LEU A 248 -27.24 6.76 -19.45
CA LEU A 248 -27.97 6.93 -20.70
C LEU A 248 -27.34 7.97 -21.62
N GLY A 249 -26.60 8.95 -21.10
CA GLY A 249 -25.85 9.93 -21.88
C GLY A 249 -24.70 9.33 -22.71
N TYR A 250 -24.25 8.11 -22.42
CA TYR A 250 -23.25 7.39 -23.20
C TYR A 250 -23.83 6.59 -24.35
N LEU A 251 -25.15 6.48 -24.43
CA LEU A 251 -25.79 5.75 -25.54
C LEU A 251 -25.66 6.51 -26.86
N PRO A 252 -25.47 5.80 -27.98
CA PRO A 252 -25.44 6.43 -29.29
C PRO A 252 -26.76 7.19 -29.59
N ALA A 253 -26.65 8.42 -30.10
CA ALA A 253 -27.79 9.28 -30.39
C ALA A 253 -28.74 8.72 -31.48
N ASN A 254 -28.28 7.73 -32.24
CA ASN A 254 -29.04 7.13 -33.36
C ASN A 254 -29.80 5.86 -32.96
N LEU A 255 -30.00 5.58 -31.69
CA LEU A 255 -30.81 4.45 -31.27
C LEU A 255 -32.28 4.64 -31.69
N PRO A 256 -32.91 3.60 -32.27
CA PRO A 256 -34.30 3.68 -32.71
C PRO A 256 -35.32 3.68 -31.56
N VAL A 257 -34.84 3.61 -30.32
CA VAL A 257 -35.64 3.56 -29.10
C VAL A 257 -35.16 4.58 -28.10
N LYS A 258 -36.05 5.16 -27.29
CA LYS A 258 -35.71 6.03 -26.18
C LYS A 258 -35.72 5.20 -24.91
N VAL A 259 -34.55 4.97 -24.34
CA VAL A 259 -34.42 4.33 -23.02
C VAL A 259 -34.72 5.38 -21.95
N LEU A 260 -35.71 5.13 -21.09
CA LEU A 260 -36.10 6.04 -20.00
C LEU A 260 -35.46 5.66 -18.67
N GLY A 261 -35.08 4.40 -18.51
CA GLY A 261 -34.41 3.84 -17.33
C GLY A 261 -34.27 2.34 -17.48
N ALA A 262 -33.30 1.80 -16.83
CA ALA A 262 -33.06 0.36 -16.73
C ALA A 262 -32.28 0.05 -15.45
N THR A 263 -32.42 -1.17 -14.97
CA THR A 263 -31.56 -1.74 -13.91
C THR A 263 -30.86 -2.97 -14.45
N LEU A 264 -29.61 -3.17 -14.00
CA LEU A 264 -28.79 -4.30 -14.39
C LEU A 264 -28.41 -5.08 -13.12
N ASP A 265 -28.73 -6.37 -13.14
CA ASP A 265 -28.18 -7.36 -12.23
C ASP A 265 -27.30 -8.31 -13.00
N ALA A 266 -26.11 -8.63 -12.45
CA ALA A 266 -25.18 -9.56 -13.09
C ALA A 266 -24.55 -10.48 -12.05
N ASP A 267 -24.49 -11.78 -12.35
CA ASP A 267 -23.69 -12.79 -11.66
C ASP A 267 -22.81 -13.47 -12.70
N VAL A 268 -21.52 -13.20 -12.63
CA VAL A 268 -20.55 -13.68 -13.64
C VAL A 268 -19.54 -14.56 -12.94
N LYS A 269 -19.37 -15.80 -13.45
CA LYS A 269 -18.33 -16.73 -13.02
C LYS A 269 -17.32 -16.91 -14.13
N VAL A 270 -16.06 -16.67 -13.82
CA VAL A 270 -14.95 -16.79 -14.77
C VAL A 270 -13.96 -17.81 -14.20
N ALA A 271 -13.65 -18.83 -14.99
CA ALA A 271 -12.60 -19.79 -14.66
C ALA A 271 -11.45 -19.61 -15.67
N PHE A 272 -10.24 -19.44 -15.17
CA PHE A 272 -9.02 -19.33 -15.97
C PHE A 272 -8.03 -20.41 -15.55
N ALA A 273 -7.45 -21.11 -16.53
CA ALA A 273 -6.39 -22.06 -16.31
C ALA A 273 -5.25 -21.82 -17.32
N GLN A 274 -4.05 -21.63 -16.81
CA GLN A 274 -2.85 -21.52 -17.63
C GLN A 274 -2.16 -22.88 -17.68
N HIS A 275 -1.97 -23.40 -18.87
CA HIS A 275 -1.20 -24.63 -19.11
C HIS A 275 0.28 -24.24 -19.35
N PRO A 276 1.24 -24.95 -18.75
CA PRO A 276 2.66 -24.73 -19.07
C PRO A 276 2.89 -25.05 -20.56
N ARG A 277 3.67 -24.16 -21.20
CA ARG A 277 4.17 -24.39 -22.55
C ARG A 277 5.38 -25.30 -22.53
#